data_4ee7b418b722b9bcedea095e44081207
#
_entry.id   4ee7b418b722b9bcedea095e44081207
#
_cell.length_a   1.000
_cell.length_b   1.000
_cell.length_c   1.000
_cell.angle_alpha   90.00
_cell.angle_beta   90.00
_cell.angle_gamma   90.00
#
_symmetry.space_group_name_H-M   'P 1'
#
loop_
_entity.id
_entity.type
_entity.pdbx_description
1 polymer ?
#
loop_
_entity_poly.entity_id
_entity_poly.type
_entity_poly.pdbx_seq_one_letter_code
_entity_poly.pdbx_strand_id
1 'polypeptide(L)'
;MTIKQKLNALRILMKEKKIDAYLVPTDDFHGSEYVGDYFKCRKYITGFTGSAGTAIITQDMAGLWTDGRYFIQAADQLRDTTIELFTSGEPGVPTVHQFLNNKLEEGMCLGFDGRTVSAREAEELQELLQEKHITFSVNDDLIGEIWEDRPALSCEPVMELDIRWTGKSRADKIAEIREQMKAKEADTFILTSLDDIAWLLNIRGNDIHCCPVVLSYLVMMENELRLYANAAAFSEEIRSNLEADGVKIYPYDDVYSYVQSISSDKKVLLSRANVNSRLVSNIPSEVTILDEPNLTLLPKAVKNETEMENERIAHIKDGVAVTKFIHWLKKNVTRTTITELSTAEKLYQFRSEQEHFLGESFDPIIAYGTHAAIVHYSATKETDIPLEAKGMVLADTGGHYLEGTTDITRTIVLGPVSDKEKKYFTAVLRGMLNLGNAKFRYGCTGVNLDYL
;
A
#
# COMPACT_ATOMS: atom_id res chain seq x y z
N MET A 1 21.87 1.55 15.11
CA MET A 1 21.72 2.93 15.66
C MET A 1 20.39 3.05 16.40
N THR A 2 20.35 3.82 17.51
CA THR A 2 19.08 4.21 18.18
C THR A 2 18.34 5.26 17.34
N ILE A 3 17.01 5.45 17.56
CA ILE A 3 16.23 6.48 16.86
C ILE A 3 16.88 7.87 17.00
N LYS A 4 17.35 8.22 18.21
CA LYS A 4 18.04 9.49 18.44
C LYS A 4 19.33 9.63 17.61
N GLN A 5 20.09 8.56 17.44
CA GLN A 5 21.31 8.56 16.61
C GLN A 5 20.95 8.71 15.13
N LYS A 6 19.91 8.02 14.66
CA LYS A 6 19.42 8.14 13.28
C LYS A 6 18.95 9.56 12.96
N LEU A 7 18.16 10.17 13.85
CA LEU A 7 17.72 11.57 13.70
C LEU A 7 18.90 12.54 13.66
N ASN A 8 19.92 12.34 14.51
CA ASN A 8 21.11 13.18 14.49
C ASN A 8 21.91 13.02 13.19
N ALA A 9 22.08 11.79 12.69
CA ALA A 9 22.75 11.54 11.40
C ALA A 9 22.01 12.23 10.25
N LEU A 10 20.69 12.11 10.21
CA LEU A 10 19.85 12.78 9.20
C LEU A 10 20.00 14.31 9.27
N ARG A 11 19.96 14.90 10.47
CA ARG A 11 20.12 16.35 10.66
C ARG A 11 21.49 16.89 10.22
N ILE A 12 22.55 16.12 10.44
CA ILE A 12 23.89 16.46 9.92
C ILE A 12 23.85 16.52 8.39
N LEU A 13 23.32 15.49 7.75
CA LEU A 13 23.22 15.41 6.30
C LEU A 13 22.30 16.51 5.72
N MET A 14 21.15 16.78 6.35
CA MET A 14 20.27 17.90 5.99
C MET A 14 21.03 19.24 6.03
N LYS A 15 21.85 19.46 7.07
CA LYS A 15 22.63 20.69 7.19
C LYS A 15 23.69 20.82 6.09
N GLU A 16 24.38 19.74 5.76
CA GLU A 16 25.38 19.69 4.66
C GLU A 16 24.72 20.02 3.31
N LYS A 17 23.52 19.51 3.07
CA LYS A 17 22.75 19.72 1.85
C LYS A 17 21.86 20.97 1.87
N LYS A 18 21.89 21.75 2.97
CA LYS A 18 21.08 22.96 3.16
C LYS A 18 19.56 22.71 3.06
N ILE A 19 19.10 21.63 3.68
CA ILE A 19 17.69 21.25 3.76
C ILE A 19 17.22 21.59 5.18
N ASP A 20 16.14 22.38 5.30
CA ASP A 20 15.63 22.86 6.58
C ASP A 20 14.57 21.92 7.16
N ALA A 21 13.76 21.29 6.31
CA ALA A 21 12.82 20.24 6.68
C ALA A 21 12.92 19.06 5.70
N TYR A 22 12.80 17.83 6.22
CA TYR A 22 12.80 16.62 5.40
C TYR A 22 11.54 15.80 5.66
N LEU A 23 10.79 15.50 4.60
CA LEU A 23 9.55 14.75 4.64
C LEU A 23 9.82 13.29 4.28
N VAL A 24 9.30 12.36 5.11
CA VAL A 24 9.42 10.91 4.92
C VAL A 24 8.05 10.26 5.06
N PRO A 25 7.34 10.00 3.96
CA PRO A 25 6.05 9.32 4.00
C PRO A 25 6.21 7.81 4.18
N THR A 26 5.09 7.14 4.44
CA THR A 26 4.97 5.69 4.21
C THR A 26 4.58 5.51 2.76
N ASP A 27 5.55 5.29 1.91
CA ASP A 27 5.30 5.07 0.48
C ASP A 27 6.47 4.33 -0.15
N ASP A 28 6.22 3.74 -1.32
CA ASP A 28 7.24 3.23 -2.23
C ASP A 28 7.32 4.10 -3.50
N PHE A 29 8.01 3.63 -4.52
CA PHE A 29 8.15 4.38 -5.79
C PHE A 29 6.90 4.27 -6.68
N HIS A 30 5.89 3.51 -6.26
CA HIS A 30 4.73 3.10 -7.06
C HIS A 30 3.40 3.56 -6.47
N GLY A 31 3.39 4.13 -5.26
CA GLY A 31 2.17 4.52 -4.54
C GLY A 31 1.40 3.31 -4.00
N SER A 32 2.11 2.26 -3.52
CA SER A 32 1.50 1.04 -3.02
C SER A 32 0.97 1.21 -1.59
N GLU A 33 -0.13 0.54 -1.26
CA GLU A 33 -0.69 0.53 0.10
C GLU A 33 0.26 -0.14 1.11
N TYR A 34 0.86 -1.26 0.72
CA TYR A 34 1.91 -1.94 1.50
C TYR A 34 3.24 -1.76 0.80
N VAL A 35 4.27 -1.49 1.58
CA VAL A 35 5.61 -1.22 1.05
C VAL A 35 6.58 -2.35 1.37
N GLY A 36 7.42 -2.70 0.41
CA GLY A 36 8.51 -3.66 0.60
C GLY A 36 9.56 -3.14 1.60
N ASP A 37 10.39 -4.04 2.13
CA ASP A 37 11.34 -3.72 3.20
C ASP A 37 12.34 -2.61 2.83
N TYR A 38 12.75 -2.54 1.57
CA TYR A 38 13.60 -1.46 1.05
C TYR A 38 12.99 -0.06 1.26
N PHE A 39 11.68 0.07 1.18
CA PHE A 39 10.95 1.35 1.24
C PHE A 39 10.53 1.75 2.66
N LYS A 40 10.84 0.97 3.70
CA LYS A 40 10.43 1.24 5.09
C LYS A 40 11.21 2.39 5.75
N CYS A 41 11.51 3.46 4.99
CA CYS A 41 12.29 4.62 5.42
C CYS A 41 11.68 5.32 6.64
N ARG A 42 10.35 5.54 6.64
CA ARG A 42 9.63 6.14 7.77
C ARG A 42 9.76 5.27 9.03
N LYS A 43 9.60 3.94 8.91
CA LYS A 43 9.83 3.00 10.02
C LYS A 43 11.28 3.07 10.51
N TYR A 44 12.25 3.13 9.61
CA TYR A 44 13.66 3.21 9.97
C TYR A 44 13.98 4.45 10.82
N ILE A 45 13.51 5.63 10.40
CA ILE A 45 13.85 6.88 11.07
C ILE A 45 13.04 7.13 12.35
N THR A 46 11.82 6.59 12.46
CA THR A 46 10.94 6.83 13.61
C THR A 46 10.84 5.68 14.60
N GLY A 47 11.06 4.43 14.16
CA GLY A 47 10.75 3.22 14.91
C GLY A 47 9.27 2.85 14.90
N PHE A 48 8.37 3.68 14.38
CA PHE A 48 6.95 3.38 14.27
C PHE A 48 6.70 2.35 13.17
N THR A 49 5.92 1.31 13.48
CA THR A 49 5.71 0.15 12.58
C THR A 49 4.35 0.12 11.89
N GLY A 50 3.42 1.03 12.23
CA GLY A 50 2.12 1.09 11.56
C GLY A 50 2.24 1.32 10.04
N SER A 51 1.25 0.92 9.25
CA SER A 51 1.34 0.97 7.79
C SER A 51 1.02 2.35 7.19
N ALA A 52 0.55 3.31 7.97
CA ALA A 52 0.27 4.66 7.48
C ALA A 52 0.85 5.74 8.40
N GLY A 53 1.49 6.73 7.81
CA GLY A 53 2.02 7.90 8.53
C GLY A 53 3.11 8.61 7.76
N THR A 54 3.31 9.88 8.11
CA THR A 54 4.33 10.76 7.52
C THR A 54 5.19 11.34 8.62
N ALA A 55 6.50 11.26 8.48
CA ALA A 55 7.43 11.92 9.40
C ALA A 55 7.95 13.21 8.77
N ILE A 56 8.04 14.28 9.59
CA ILE A 56 8.73 15.52 9.25
C ILE A 56 9.87 15.69 10.25
N ILE A 57 11.06 15.89 9.74
CA ILE A 57 12.26 16.14 10.52
C ILE A 57 12.80 17.54 10.19
N THR A 58 13.00 18.37 11.22
CA THR A 58 13.70 19.64 11.14
C THR A 58 14.94 19.61 12.02
N GLN A 59 15.73 20.69 12.03
CA GLN A 59 16.94 20.76 12.88
C GLN A 59 16.61 20.69 14.37
N ASP A 60 15.46 21.19 14.78
CA ASP A 60 15.05 21.34 16.18
C ASP A 60 13.93 20.38 16.63
N MET A 61 13.23 19.73 15.68
CA MET A 61 12.04 18.93 15.97
C MET A 61 11.98 17.70 15.04
N ALA A 62 11.25 16.67 15.46
CA ALA A 62 10.79 15.57 14.62
C ALA A 62 9.35 15.22 15.00
N GLY A 63 8.48 15.09 14.02
CA GLY A 63 7.07 14.75 14.20
C GLY A 63 6.65 13.56 13.35
N LEU A 64 5.70 12.78 13.87
CA LEU A 64 5.00 11.71 13.14
C LEU A 64 3.51 12.02 13.09
N TRP A 65 2.97 12.16 11.90
CA TRP A 65 1.53 12.22 11.63
C TRP A 65 1.02 10.82 11.29
N THR A 66 -0.01 10.37 12.00
CA THR A 66 -0.73 9.13 11.68
C THR A 66 -2.21 9.27 12.04
N ASP A 67 -3.05 8.36 11.56
CA ASP A 67 -4.50 8.41 11.77
C ASP A 67 -4.97 7.56 12.95
N GLY A 68 -6.29 7.59 13.25
CA GLY A 68 -6.90 6.98 14.43
C GLY A 68 -6.70 5.47 14.56
N ARG A 69 -6.37 4.76 13.49
CA ARG A 69 -6.06 3.33 13.51
C ARG A 69 -4.81 3.02 14.33
N TYR A 70 -3.90 4.01 14.47
CA TYR A 70 -2.55 3.83 15.01
C TYR A 70 -2.23 4.69 16.23
N PHE A 71 -3.12 5.52 16.74
CA PHE A 71 -2.80 6.45 17.84
C PHE A 71 -2.22 5.75 19.07
N ILE A 72 -2.81 4.61 19.47
CA ILE A 72 -2.34 3.84 20.63
C ILE A 72 -0.95 3.25 20.36
N GLN A 73 -0.78 2.61 19.21
CA GLN A 73 0.48 1.99 18.81
C GLN A 73 1.60 3.03 18.66
N ALA A 74 1.32 4.16 18.03
CA ALA A 74 2.30 5.23 17.83
C ALA A 74 2.72 5.84 19.18
N ALA A 75 1.76 6.11 20.08
CA ALA A 75 2.06 6.62 21.40
C ALA A 75 2.99 5.70 22.19
N ASP A 76 2.78 4.38 22.10
CA ASP A 76 3.63 3.41 22.77
C ASP A 76 5.03 3.32 22.12
N GLN A 77 5.11 3.25 20.80
CA GLN A 77 6.38 3.07 20.09
C GLN A 77 7.26 4.33 20.08
N LEU A 78 6.67 5.52 20.22
CA LEU A 78 7.40 6.78 20.29
C LEU A 78 7.76 7.22 21.72
N ARG A 79 7.30 6.53 22.76
CA ARG A 79 7.40 6.95 24.18
C ARG A 79 8.82 7.33 24.60
N ASP A 80 9.84 6.57 24.19
CA ASP A 80 11.25 6.78 24.56
C ASP A 80 12.05 7.47 23.45
N THR A 81 11.35 8.06 22.48
CA THR A 81 11.96 8.83 21.38
C THR A 81 11.80 10.33 21.63
N THR A 82 12.43 11.14 20.78
CA THR A 82 12.23 12.60 20.76
C THR A 82 11.24 13.02 19.66
N ILE A 83 10.43 12.09 19.17
CA ILE A 83 9.47 12.33 18.09
C ILE A 83 8.11 12.67 18.70
N GLU A 84 7.54 13.78 18.28
CA GLU A 84 6.21 14.22 18.66
C GLU A 84 5.15 13.50 17.80
N LEU A 85 4.08 13.01 18.46
CA LEU A 85 2.95 12.39 17.78
C LEU A 85 1.89 13.43 17.42
N PHE A 86 1.56 13.53 16.15
CA PHE A 86 0.44 14.32 15.63
C PHE A 86 -0.71 13.40 15.23
N THR A 87 -1.78 13.44 16.00
CA THR A 87 -2.99 12.63 15.82
C THR A 87 -3.87 13.22 14.70
N SER A 88 -3.62 12.83 13.46
CA SER A 88 -4.27 13.38 12.27
C SER A 88 -5.80 13.27 12.35
N GLY A 89 -6.49 14.38 12.07
CA GLY A 89 -7.95 14.45 12.12
C GLY A 89 -8.52 14.90 13.47
N GLU A 90 -7.73 14.93 14.55
CA GLU A 90 -8.17 15.43 15.83
C GLU A 90 -8.23 16.97 15.87
N PRO A 91 -9.20 17.55 16.60
CA PRO A 91 -9.33 19.00 16.71
C PRO A 91 -8.07 19.67 17.23
N GLY A 92 -7.58 20.69 16.52
CA GLY A 92 -6.40 21.48 16.90
C GLY A 92 -5.06 20.86 16.47
N VAL A 93 -5.05 19.68 15.88
CA VAL A 93 -3.84 19.06 15.32
C VAL A 93 -3.66 19.54 13.87
N PRO A 94 -2.53 20.19 13.53
CA PRO A 94 -2.28 20.66 12.17
C PRO A 94 -2.05 19.47 11.22
N THR A 95 -2.53 19.56 9.99
CA THR A 95 -2.11 18.64 8.92
C THR A 95 -0.62 18.82 8.60
N VAL A 96 -0.02 17.86 7.90
CA VAL A 96 1.36 17.98 7.39
C VAL A 96 1.54 19.30 6.61
N HIS A 97 0.62 19.62 5.71
CA HIS A 97 0.64 20.86 4.91
C HIS A 97 0.57 22.12 5.79
N GLN A 98 -0.36 22.16 6.75
CA GLN A 98 -0.47 23.28 7.68
C GLN A 98 0.78 23.44 8.55
N PHE A 99 1.34 22.32 9.01
CA PHE A 99 2.57 22.35 9.78
C PHE A 99 3.74 22.88 8.96
N LEU A 100 3.97 22.37 7.75
CA LEU A 100 5.04 22.84 6.85
C LEU A 100 4.86 24.32 6.52
N ASN A 101 3.65 24.74 6.20
CA ASN A 101 3.37 26.16 5.93
C ASN A 101 3.63 27.08 7.14
N ASN A 102 3.35 26.60 8.35
CA ASN A 102 3.61 27.39 9.56
C ASN A 102 5.10 27.38 10.00
N LYS A 103 5.81 26.26 9.73
CA LYS A 103 7.17 26.05 10.22
C LYS A 103 8.25 26.61 9.28
N LEU A 104 8.02 26.52 7.96
CA LEU A 104 8.99 26.99 6.99
C LEU A 104 8.89 28.50 6.81
N GLU A 105 10.05 29.16 6.85
CA GLU A 105 10.22 30.61 6.63
C GLU A 105 10.68 30.86 5.19
N GLU A 106 10.62 32.12 4.76
CA GLU A 106 11.01 32.55 3.41
C GLU A 106 12.43 32.09 3.05
N GLY A 107 12.57 31.49 1.88
CA GLY A 107 13.84 31.04 1.31
C GLY A 107 14.40 29.72 1.87
N MET A 108 13.68 29.06 2.81
CA MET A 108 14.05 27.74 3.30
C MET A 108 13.91 26.65 2.23
N CYS A 109 14.42 25.44 2.54
CA CYS A 109 14.39 24.27 1.67
C CYS A 109 13.62 23.12 2.29
N LEU A 110 12.61 22.59 1.56
CA LEU A 110 11.94 21.33 1.88
C LEU A 110 12.54 20.21 1.04
N GLY A 111 13.06 19.16 1.70
CA GLY A 111 13.60 17.97 1.05
C GLY A 111 12.69 16.75 1.21
N PHE A 112 12.71 15.87 0.20
CA PHE A 112 12.14 14.51 0.24
C PHE A 112 12.70 13.69 -0.92
N ASP A 113 12.63 12.36 -0.81
CA ASP A 113 12.88 11.51 -1.97
C ASP A 113 11.69 11.60 -2.93
N GLY A 114 11.88 12.28 -4.07
CA GLY A 114 10.82 12.48 -5.05
C GLY A 114 10.27 11.20 -5.66
N ARG A 115 10.88 10.04 -5.38
CA ARG A 115 10.36 8.73 -5.78
C ARG A 115 9.28 8.21 -4.85
N THR A 116 9.18 8.73 -3.60
CA THR A 116 8.20 8.33 -2.59
C THR A 116 7.10 9.36 -2.35
N VAL A 117 7.06 10.42 -3.14
CA VAL A 117 6.02 11.46 -3.08
C VAL A 117 5.38 11.56 -4.47
N SER A 118 4.05 11.49 -4.54
CA SER A 118 3.35 11.61 -5.81
C SER A 118 3.58 12.98 -6.46
N ALA A 119 3.44 13.04 -7.78
CA ALA A 119 3.58 14.32 -8.49
C ALA A 119 2.52 15.33 -8.04
N ARG A 120 1.30 14.87 -7.76
CA ARG A 120 0.22 15.73 -7.25
C ARG A 120 0.54 16.31 -5.88
N GLU A 121 0.97 15.48 -4.93
CA GLU A 121 1.37 15.94 -3.59
C GLU A 121 2.53 16.96 -3.65
N ALA A 122 3.52 16.69 -4.50
CA ALA A 122 4.63 17.61 -4.69
C ALA A 122 4.18 18.96 -5.27
N GLU A 123 3.24 18.96 -6.23
CA GLU A 123 2.64 20.18 -6.79
C GLU A 123 1.84 20.94 -5.75
N GLU A 124 0.99 20.27 -4.97
CA GLU A 124 0.21 20.87 -3.89
C GLU A 124 1.12 21.55 -2.84
N LEU A 125 2.23 20.89 -2.48
CA LEU A 125 3.24 21.48 -1.60
C LEU A 125 3.93 22.70 -2.23
N GLN A 126 4.25 22.66 -3.52
CA GLN A 126 4.85 23.80 -4.25
C GLN A 126 3.89 24.98 -4.29
N GLU A 127 2.63 24.76 -4.64
CA GLU A 127 1.59 25.81 -4.65
C GLU A 127 1.38 26.41 -3.27
N LEU A 128 1.25 25.57 -2.23
CA LEU A 128 1.05 26.01 -0.85
C LEU A 128 2.19 26.90 -0.33
N LEU A 129 3.44 26.58 -0.72
CA LEU A 129 4.64 27.24 -0.19
C LEU A 129 5.22 28.30 -1.14
N GLN A 130 4.55 28.58 -2.25
CA GLN A 130 5.01 29.49 -3.30
C GLN A 130 5.29 30.91 -2.80
N GLU A 131 4.40 31.47 -1.97
CA GLU A 131 4.53 32.85 -1.45
C GLU A 131 5.76 33.03 -0.55
N LYS A 132 6.27 31.93 0.02
CA LYS A 132 7.47 31.91 0.87
C LYS A 132 8.76 31.63 0.12
N HIS A 133 8.70 31.51 -1.18
CA HIS A 133 9.87 31.19 -2.02
C HIS A 133 10.66 29.95 -1.54
N ILE A 134 9.94 28.92 -1.04
CA ILE A 134 10.55 27.67 -0.59
C ILE A 134 11.17 26.94 -1.77
N THR A 135 12.41 26.50 -1.61
CA THR A 135 13.07 25.62 -2.57
C THR A 135 12.81 24.16 -2.23
N PHE A 136 12.88 23.28 -3.26
CA PHE A 136 12.60 21.86 -3.09
C PHE A 136 13.83 21.02 -3.48
N SER A 137 14.31 20.14 -2.57
CA SER A 137 15.30 19.12 -2.86
C SER A 137 14.61 17.78 -2.98
N VAL A 138 14.40 17.30 -4.23
CA VAL A 138 13.58 16.09 -4.52
C VAL A 138 14.42 14.93 -5.06
N ASN A 139 15.73 15.10 -5.19
CA ASN A 139 16.62 14.09 -5.77
C ASN A 139 17.41 13.30 -4.75
N ASP A 140 17.30 13.65 -3.48
CA ASP A 140 18.14 13.12 -2.40
C ASP A 140 17.37 12.11 -1.53
N ASP A 141 17.80 10.85 -1.53
CA ASP A 141 17.35 9.83 -0.57
C ASP A 141 18.23 9.89 0.68
N LEU A 142 18.00 10.88 1.55
CA LEU A 142 18.81 11.08 2.75
C LEU A 142 18.70 9.92 3.73
N ILE A 143 17.57 9.22 3.76
CA ILE A 143 17.40 8.04 4.60
C ILE A 143 18.26 6.90 4.08
N GLY A 144 18.31 6.69 2.77
CA GLY A 144 19.17 5.69 2.15
C GLY A 144 20.66 5.94 2.41
N GLU A 145 21.10 7.21 2.46
CA GLU A 145 22.48 7.57 2.75
C GLU A 145 22.92 7.23 4.19
N ILE A 146 22.00 7.20 5.17
CA ILE A 146 22.28 6.88 6.58
C ILE A 146 21.88 5.46 6.98
N TRP A 147 21.22 4.70 6.11
CA TRP A 147 20.75 3.34 6.41
C TRP A 147 21.72 2.30 5.86
N GLU A 148 22.82 2.05 6.61
CA GLU A 148 23.91 1.15 6.20
C GLU A 148 23.47 -0.28 5.88
N ASP A 149 22.51 -0.82 6.62
CA ASP A 149 21.96 -2.17 6.49
C ASP A 149 20.59 -2.20 5.80
N ARG A 150 20.34 -1.23 4.90
CA ARG A 150 19.08 -1.19 4.14
C ARG A 150 18.93 -2.47 3.31
N PRO A 151 17.78 -3.16 3.41
CA PRO A 151 17.48 -4.29 2.54
C PRO A 151 17.64 -3.92 1.06
N ALA A 152 18.07 -4.87 0.24
CA ALA A 152 18.04 -4.68 -1.22
C ALA A 152 16.60 -4.57 -1.74
N LEU A 153 16.43 -3.99 -2.92
CA LEU A 153 15.16 -4.11 -3.65
C LEU A 153 14.83 -5.59 -3.86
N SER A 154 13.59 -5.95 -3.63
CA SER A 154 13.12 -7.31 -3.84
C SER A 154 13.27 -7.73 -5.30
N CYS A 155 13.48 -9.02 -5.52
CA CYS A 155 13.58 -9.65 -6.83
C CYS A 155 13.08 -11.09 -6.73
N GLU A 156 11.80 -11.24 -6.34
CA GLU A 156 11.18 -12.55 -6.20
C GLU A 156 10.75 -13.11 -7.55
N PRO A 157 10.73 -14.45 -7.72
CA PRO A 157 10.34 -15.07 -8.97
C PRO A 157 8.95 -14.66 -9.43
N VAL A 158 8.84 -14.30 -10.71
CA VAL A 158 7.56 -13.98 -11.35
C VAL A 158 6.81 -15.24 -11.74
N MET A 159 5.51 -15.25 -11.53
CA MET A 159 4.56 -16.26 -11.97
C MET A 159 3.62 -15.67 -13.02
N GLU A 160 3.33 -16.42 -14.07
CA GLU A 160 2.32 -16.07 -15.07
C GLU A 160 0.98 -16.74 -14.75
N LEU A 161 -0.12 -16.00 -14.85
CA LEU A 161 -1.46 -16.55 -14.67
C LEU A 161 -2.06 -17.01 -16.00
N ASP A 162 -2.49 -18.27 -16.02
CA ASP A 162 -3.22 -18.87 -17.13
C ASP A 162 -4.59 -18.18 -17.35
N ILE A 163 -5.07 -18.20 -18.60
CA ILE A 163 -6.35 -17.61 -19.00
C ILE A 163 -7.56 -18.19 -18.25
N ARG A 164 -7.48 -19.42 -17.76
CA ARG A 164 -8.52 -20.04 -16.92
C ARG A 164 -8.72 -19.31 -15.60
N TRP A 165 -7.72 -18.53 -15.13
CA TRP A 165 -7.82 -17.71 -13.94
C TRP A 165 -8.21 -16.27 -14.26
N THR A 166 -7.74 -15.73 -15.38
CA THR A 166 -7.90 -14.32 -15.75
C THR A 166 -9.06 -14.05 -16.71
N GLY A 167 -9.53 -15.06 -17.42
CA GLY A 167 -10.64 -14.98 -18.38
C GLY A 167 -10.37 -14.10 -19.62
N LYS A 168 -9.23 -13.39 -19.65
CA LYS A 168 -8.83 -12.50 -20.75
C LYS A 168 -7.33 -12.55 -20.95
N SER A 169 -6.90 -12.69 -22.21
CA SER A 169 -5.48 -12.74 -22.54
C SER A 169 -4.79 -11.39 -22.28
N ARG A 170 -3.48 -11.42 -22.08
CA ARG A 170 -2.64 -10.22 -22.01
C ARG A 170 -2.77 -9.38 -23.28
N ALA A 171 -2.71 -10.04 -24.44
CA ALA A 171 -2.83 -9.38 -25.74
C ALA A 171 -4.14 -8.60 -25.88
N ASP A 172 -5.28 -9.19 -25.45
CA ASP A 172 -6.58 -8.51 -25.49
C ASP A 172 -6.65 -7.33 -24.53
N LYS A 173 -6.07 -7.46 -23.33
CA LYS A 173 -6.01 -6.35 -22.36
C LYS A 173 -5.15 -5.19 -22.89
N ILE A 174 -3.99 -5.50 -23.47
CA ILE A 174 -3.11 -4.50 -24.10
C ILE A 174 -3.84 -3.79 -25.25
N ALA A 175 -4.54 -4.53 -26.10
CA ALA A 175 -5.30 -3.96 -27.21
C ALA A 175 -6.39 -2.99 -26.71
N GLU A 176 -7.13 -3.38 -25.66
CA GLU A 176 -8.17 -2.54 -25.05
C GLU A 176 -7.59 -1.23 -24.50
N ILE A 177 -6.45 -1.27 -23.78
CA ILE A 177 -5.82 -0.07 -23.25
C ILE A 177 -5.30 0.82 -24.38
N ARG A 178 -4.74 0.25 -25.46
CA ARG A 178 -4.32 1.02 -26.64
C ARG A 178 -5.48 1.75 -27.33
N GLU A 179 -6.66 1.12 -27.42
CA GLU A 179 -7.85 1.80 -27.94
C GLU A 179 -8.27 2.99 -27.06
N GLN A 180 -8.16 2.84 -25.73
CA GLN A 180 -8.42 3.96 -24.81
C GLN A 180 -7.39 5.07 -24.95
N MET A 181 -6.08 4.74 -25.11
CA MET A 181 -5.03 5.73 -25.40
C MET A 181 -5.36 6.52 -26.66
N LYS A 182 -5.74 5.83 -27.73
CA LYS A 182 -6.11 6.45 -29.00
C LYS A 182 -7.31 7.38 -28.85
N ALA A 183 -8.34 6.97 -28.11
CA ALA A 183 -9.52 7.80 -27.83
C ALA A 183 -9.17 9.07 -27.03
N LYS A 184 -8.09 9.05 -26.24
CA LYS A 184 -7.55 10.20 -25.50
C LYS A 184 -6.48 10.97 -26.28
N GLU A 185 -6.17 10.56 -27.50
CA GLU A 185 -5.06 11.10 -28.31
C GLU A 185 -3.70 11.07 -27.59
N ALA A 186 -3.46 10.04 -26.78
CA ALA A 186 -2.21 9.85 -26.05
C ALA A 186 -1.22 8.99 -26.87
N ASP A 187 0.00 9.48 -27.04
CA ASP A 187 1.09 8.75 -27.70
C ASP A 187 1.76 7.74 -26.77
N THR A 188 1.80 8.07 -25.49
CA THR A 188 2.47 7.30 -24.44
C THR A 188 1.60 7.24 -23.20
N PHE A 189 1.49 6.07 -22.60
CA PHE A 189 0.85 5.87 -21.29
C PHE A 189 1.90 5.34 -20.31
N ILE A 190 2.09 6.04 -19.19
CA ILE A 190 2.98 5.65 -18.11
C ILE A 190 2.17 5.11 -16.95
N LEU A 191 2.41 3.87 -16.56
CA LEU A 191 1.73 3.16 -15.49
C LEU A 191 2.76 2.74 -14.44
N THR A 192 2.52 3.14 -13.18
CA THR A 192 3.38 2.83 -12.05
C THR A 192 2.72 1.93 -11.00
N SER A 193 1.39 1.86 -10.98
CA SER A 193 0.64 1.04 -10.02
C SER A 193 0.91 -0.45 -10.27
N LEU A 194 1.53 -1.11 -9.30
CA LEU A 194 2.03 -2.48 -9.42
C LEU A 194 0.91 -3.50 -9.66
N ASP A 195 -0.23 -3.33 -9.00
CA ASP A 195 -1.41 -4.17 -9.15
C ASP A 195 -2.07 -4.02 -10.53
N ASP A 196 -2.04 -2.82 -11.10
CA ASP A 196 -2.51 -2.54 -12.47
C ASP A 196 -1.60 -3.22 -13.51
N ILE A 197 -0.29 -3.14 -13.33
CA ILE A 197 0.70 -3.81 -14.18
C ILE A 197 0.52 -5.34 -14.09
N ALA A 198 0.39 -5.86 -12.88
CA ALA A 198 0.18 -7.28 -12.63
C ALA A 198 -1.11 -7.80 -13.29
N TRP A 199 -2.21 -7.02 -13.20
CA TRP A 199 -3.47 -7.34 -13.88
C TRP A 199 -3.34 -7.28 -15.40
N LEU A 200 -2.73 -6.22 -15.94
CA LEU A 200 -2.60 -6.00 -17.39
C LEU A 200 -1.79 -7.10 -18.04
N LEU A 201 -0.68 -7.48 -17.40
CA LEU A 201 0.26 -8.47 -17.95
C LEU A 201 -0.04 -9.91 -17.56
N ASN A 202 -1.08 -10.17 -16.75
CA ASN A 202 -1.38 -11.48 -16.18
C ASN A 202 -0.18 -12.11 -15.46
N ILE A 203 0.59 -11.32 -14.74
CA ILE A 203 1.73 -11.78 -13.94
C ILE A 203 1.50 -11.53 -12.46
N ARG A 204 2.16 -12.33 -11.63
CA ARG A 204 2.24 -12.13 -10.18
C ARG A 204 3.68 -12.30 -9.74
N GLY A 205 4.03 -11.64 -8.65
CA GLY A 205 5.30 -11.79 -7.97
C GLY A 205 5.07 -11.86 -6.47
N ASN A 206 6.12 -11.65 -5.70
CA ASN A 206 6.06 -11.63 -4.25
C ASN A 206 7.02 -10.56 -3.68
N ASP A 207 7.20 -9.48 -4.43
CA ASP A 207 8.13 -8.41 -4.05
C ASP A 207 7.65 -7.60 -2.85
N ILE A 208 6.36 -7.61 -2.58
CA ILE A 208 5.74 -6.98 -1.41
C ILE A 208 5.02 -8.06 -0.60
N HIS A 209 5.30 -8.12 0.70
CA HIS A 209 4.66 -9.07 1.62
C HIS A 209 3.13 -8.98 1.54
N CYS A 210 2.46 -10.11 1.45
CA CYS A 210 1.01 -10.22 1.27
C CYS A 210 0.45 -9.50 0.03
N CYS A 211 1.28 -9.12 -0.93
CA CYS A 211 0.84 -8.43 -2.13
C CYS A 211 1.52 -9.08 -3.35
N PRO A 212 0.80 -9.85 -4.19
CA PRO A 212 1.42 -10.67 -5.24
C PRO A 212 1.76 -9.85 -6.48
N VAL A 213 2.64 -8.86 -6.33
CA VAL A 213 3.05 -7.92 -7.37
C VAL A 213 4.54 -8.02 -7.68
N VAL A 214 4.94 -7.46 -8.80
CA VAL A 214 6.33 -7.35 -9.28
C VAL A 214 6.72 -5.88 -9.27
N LEU A 215 7.85 -5.52 -8.64
CA LEU A 215 8.38 -4.16 -8.70
C LEU A 215 8.70 -3.81 -10.15
N SER A 216 7.91 -2.92 -10.74
CA SER A 216 8.01 -2.60 -12.15
C SER A 216 7.35 -1.26 -12.51
N TYR A 217 7.81 -0.65 -13.60
CA TYR A 217 7.13 0.42 -14.30
C TYR A 217 6.75 -0.08 -15.69
N LEU A 218 5.67 0.45 -16.23
CA LEU A 218 5.24 0.11 -17.58
C LEU A 218 5.03 1.37 -18.40
N VAL A 219 5.59 1.37 -19.61
CA VAL A 219 5.38 2.43 -20.60
C VAL A 219 4.82 1.81 -21.86
N MET A 220 3.59 2.20 -22.18
CA MET A 220 2.86 1.73 -23.35
C MET A 220 2.86 2.79 -24.45
N MET A 221 3.19 2.39 -25.64
CA MET A 221 3.10 3.17 -26.88
C MET A 221 2.26 2.40 -27.90
N GLU A 222 1.98 3.04 -29.03
CA GLU A 222 1.17 2.42 -30.10
C GLU A 222 1.68 1.02 -30.50
N ASN A 223 2.99 0.89 -30.73
CA ASN A 223 3.60 -0.33 -31.27
C ASN A 223 4.65 -0.96 -30.33
N GLU A 224 4.86 -0.42 -29.15
CA GLU A 224 5.85 -0.92 -28.19
C GLU A 224 5.27 -0.91 -26.78
N LEU A 225 5.67 -1.89 -25.97
CA LEU A 225 5.35 -1.98 -24.55
C LEU A 225 6.63 -2.29 -23.80
N ARG A 226 7.05 -1.37 -22.93
CA ARG A 226 8.26 -1.47 -22.13
C ARG A 226 7.91 -1.77 -20.69
N LEU A 227 8.41 -2.89 -20.17
CA LEU A 227 8.35 -3.25 -18.76
C LEU A 227 9.72 -2.99 -18.14
N TYR A 228 9.83 -2.04 -17.24
CA TYR A 228 11.05 -1.76 -16.49
C TYR A 228 11.03 -2.54 -15.18
N ALA A 229 11.81 -3.60 -15.10
CA ALA A 229 11.83 -4.52 -13.97
C ALA A 229 13.19 -5.20 -13.83
N ASN A 230 13.44 -5.87 -12.69
CA ASN A 230 14.61 -6.72 -12.57
C ASN A 230 14.42 -7.99 -13.42
N ALA A 231 15.17 -8.08 -14.53
CA ALA A 231 15.06 -9.21 -15.45
C ALA A 231 15.39 -10.58 -14.80
N ALA A 232 16.12 -10.60 -13.68
CA ALA A 232 16.45 -11.85 -12.99
C ALA A 232 15.22 -12.52 -12.34
N ALA A 233 14.15 -11.77 -12.08
CA ALA A 233 12.89 -12.29 -11.55
C ALA A 233 12.10 -13.16 -12.57
N PHE A 234 12.38 -13.01 -13.86
CA PHE A 234 11.63 -13.66 -14.94
C PHE A 234 12.36 -14.90 -15.47
N SER A 235 11.68 -16.04 -15.49
CA SER A 235 12.19 -17.23 -16.17
C SER A 235 12.30 -16.99 -17.69
N GLU A 236 13.10 -17.79 -18.39
CA GLU A 236 13.26 -17.68 -19.84
C GLU A 236 11.91 -17.91 -20.57
N GLU A 237 11.09 -18.83 -20.07
CA GLU A 237 9.75 -19.11 -20.58
C GLU A 237 8.85 -17.87 -20.48
N ILE A 238 8.76 -17.25 -19.30
CA ILE A 238 7.94 -16.06 -19.09
C ILE A 238 8.43 -14.88 -19.94
N ARG A 239 9.76 -14.71 -20.09
CA ARG A 239 10.30 -13.67 -20.99
C ARG A 239 9.86 -13.90 -22.43
N SER A 240 9.98 -15.14 -22.93
CA SER A 240 9.56 -15.48 -24.29
C SER A 240 8.07 -15.25 -24.50
N ASN A 241 7.22 -15.57 -23.52
CA ASN A 241 5.78 -15.33 -23.59
C ASN A 241 5.45 -13.83 -23.60
N LEU A 242 6.14 -13.04 -22.78
CA LEU A 242 6.00 -11.58 -22.75
C LEU A 242 6.43 -10.94 -24.08
N GLU A 243 7.58 -11.38 -24.64
CA GLU A 243 8.08 -10.90 -25.93
C GLU A 243 7.15 -11.26 -27.10
N ALA A 244 6.54 -12.44 -27.06
CA ALA A 244 5.56 -12.86 -28.07
C ALA A 244 4.31 -11.94 -28.07
N ASP A 245 3.93 -11.39 -26.92
CA ASP A 245 2.86 -10.41 -26.78
C ASP A 245 3.35 -8.94 -26.95
N GLY A 246 4.60 -8.74 -27.39
CA GLY A 246 5.17 -7.42 -27.66
C GLY A 246 5.67 -6.66 -26.42
N VAL A 247 5.83 -7.31 -25.27
CA VAL A 247 6.37 -6.72 -24.04
C VAL A 247 7.87 -6.93 -23.98
N LYS A 248 8.64 -5.84 -23.89
CA LYS A 248 10.10 -5.89 -23.74
C LYS A 248 10.51 -5.48 -22.34
N ILE A 249 11.38 -6.29 -21.70
CA ILE A 249 11.89 -6.02 -20.35
C ILE A 249 13.17 -5.16 -20.46
N TYR A 250 13.21 -4.10 -19.65
CA TYR A 250 14.33 -3.17 -19.49
C TYR A 250 14.75 -3.09 -18.02
N PRO A 251 15.99 -2.66 -17.69
CA PRO A 251 16.39 -2.46 -16.30
C PRO A 251 15.46 -1.51 -15.57
N TYR A 252 15.18 -1.81 -14.31
CA TYR A 252 14.17 -1.11 -13.49
C TYR A 252 14.35 0.42 -13.46
N ASP A 253 15.57 0.88 -13.22
CA ASP A 253 15.87 2.32 -13.09
C ASP A 253 15.94 3.07 -14.44
N ASP A 254 16.01 2.35 -15.57
CA ASP A 254 16.11 2.97 -16.89
C ASP A 254 14.85 3.75 -17.28
N VAL A 255 13.73 3.55 -16.55
CA VAL A 255 12.50 4.34 -16.76
C VAL A 255 12.76 5.84 -16.63
N TYR A 256 13.59 6.26 -15.67
CA TYR A 256 13.91 7.68 -15.45
C TYR A 256 14.70 8.29 -16.62
N SER A 257 15.61 7.53 -17.21
CA SER A 257 16.34 7.95 -18.41
C SER A 257 15.45 7.96 -19.66
N TYR A 258 14.54 6.98 -19.75
CA TYR A 258 13.58 6.93 -20.86
C TYR A 258 12.66 8.14 -20.87
N VAL A 259 12.05 8.52 -19.76
CA VAL A 259 11.11 9.66 -19.72
C VAL A 259 11.79 10.98 -20.08
N GLN A 260 13.10 11.14 -19.79
CA GLN A 260 13.89 12.29 -20.26
C GLN A 260 14.05 12.35 -21.78
N SER A 261 13.96 11.22 -22.46
CA SER A 261 14.13 11.11 -23.91
C SER A 261 12.82 11.28 -24.69
N ILE A 262 11.70 11.51 -24.02
CA ILE A 262 10.40 11.69 -24.69
C ILE A 262 10.44 12.98 -25.52
N SER A 263 10.07 12.87 -26.78
CA SER A 263 10.06 14.01 -27.69
C SER A 263 8.94 14.99 -27.35
N SER A 264 9.22 16.29 -27.51
CA SER A 264 8.30 17.40 -27.16
C SER A 264 6.99 17.42 -27.97
N ASP A 265 6.93 16.70 -29.08
CA ASP A 265 5.70 16.56 -29.89
C ASP A 265 4.73 15.50 -29.35
N LYS A 266 5.12 14.78 -28.31
CA LYS A 266 4.35 13.68 -27.75
C LYS A 266 3.39 14.12 -26.64
N LYS A 267 2.26 13.40 -26.56
CA LYS A 267 1.29 13.51 -25.46
C LYS A 267 1.45 12.30 -24.55
N VAL A 268 1.77 12.54 -23.29
CA VAL A 268 1.97 11.51 -22.26
C VAL A 268 0.78 11.49 -21.33
N LEU A 269 0.08 10.37 -21.28
CA LEU A 269 -0.98 10.12 -20.31
C LEU A 269 -0.38 9.45 -19.07
N LEU A 270 -0.69 10.01 -17.91
CA LEU A 270 -0.32 9.45 -16.61
C LEU A 270 -1.26 9.99 -15.52
N SER A 271 -1.32 9.34 -14.37
CA SER A 271 -2.02 9.85 -13.19
C SER A 271 -1.01 10.52 -12.26
N ARG A 272 -1.06 11.84 -12.11
CA ARG A 272 -0.20 12.57 -11.16
C ARG A 272 -0.40 12.15 -9.71
N ALA A 273 -1.55 11.59 -9.38
CA ALA A 273 -1.83 11.06 -8.06
C ALA A 273 -1.11 9.73 -7.77
N ASN A 274 -0.73 8.96 -8.81
CA ASN A 274 -0.08 7.66 -8.68
C ASN A 274 1.40 7.68 -9.05
N VAL A 275 1.77 8.52 -10.05
CA VAL A 275 3.16 8.59 -10.52
C VAL A 275 3.99 9.46 -9.56
N ASN A 276 5.19 9.00 -9.20
CA ASN A 276 6.07 9.75 -8.33
C ASN A 276 6.61 11.04 -8.98
N SER A 277 6.87 12.05 -8.13
CA SER A 277 7.25 13.40 -8.58
C SER A 277 8.56 13.45 -9.34
N ARG A 278 9.53 12.58 -8.99
CA ARG A 278 10.82 12.51 -9.70
C ARG A 278 10.65 12.01 -11.12
N LEU A 279 9.76 11.06 -11.36
CA LEU A 279 9.51 10.55 -12.70
C LEU A 279 8.89 11.65 -13.58
N VAL A 280 7.89 12.38 -13.05
CA VAL A 280 7.24 13.48 -13.77
C VAL A 280 8.20 14.64 -14.00
N SER A 281 9.02 15.02 -13.03
CA SER A 281 10.01 16.10 -13.18
C SER A 281 11.11 15.79 -14.20
N ASN A 282 11.32 14.51 -14.53
CA ASN A 282 12.25 14.09 -15.58
C ASN A 282 11.65 14.17 -16.98
N ILE A 283 10.34 14.31 -17.14
CA ILE A 283 9.72 14.51 -18.45
C ILE A 283 10.04 15.93 -18.91
N PRO A 284 10.51 16.14 -20.17
CA PRO A 284 10.78 17.48 -20.70
C PRO A 284 9.55 18.41 -20.57
N SER A 285 9.77 19.65 -20.18
CA SER A 285 8.71 20.64 -19.90
C SER A 285 7.82 20.95 -21.12
N GLU A 286 8.32 20.72 -22.32
CA GLU A 286 7.60 20.93 -23.57
C GLU A 286 6.65 19.78 -23.93
N VAL A 287 6.76 18.63 -23.27
CA VAL A 287 5.88 17.47 -23.46
C VAL A 287 4.50 17.75 -22.86
N THR A 288 3.46 17.50 -23.62
CA THR A 288 2.09 17.63 -23.11
C THR A 288 1.74 16.45 -22.21
N ILE A 289 1.47 16.72 -20.93
CA ILE A 289 0.99 15.70 -19.97
C ILE A 289 -0.54 15.75 -19.90
N LEU A 290 -1.17 14.60 -20.13
CA LEU A 290 -2.59 14.36 -19.90
C LEU A 290 -2.74 13.71 -18.53
N ASP A 291 -3.15 14.49 -17.51
CA ASP A 291 -3.37 14.01 -16.15
C ASP A 291 -4.77 13.36 -16.06
N GLU A 292 -4.79 12.04 -16.13
CA GLU A 292 -6.01 11.24 -16.15
C GLU A 292 -5.85 10.03 -15.20
N PRO A 293 -6.93 9.48 -14.65
CA PRO A 293 -6.87 8.21 -13.95
C PRO A 293 -6.27 7.12 -14.82
N ASN A 294 -5.56 6.16 -14.21
CA ASN A 294 -5.00 5.02 -14.93
C ASN A 294 -6.06 4.36 -15.82
N LEU A 295 -5.76 4.17 -17.10
CA LEU A 295 -6.67 3.55 -18.07
C LEU A 295 -7.05 2.11 -17.68
N THR A 296 -6.25 1.47 -16.85
CA THR A 296 -6.45 0.13 -16.31
C THR A 296 -7.44 0.08 -15.15
N LEU A 297 -7.69 1.20 -14.46
CA LEU A 297 -8.48 1.27 -13.23
C LEU A 297 -9.87 0.65 -13.38
N LEU A 298 -10.64 1.14 -14.34
CA LEU A 298 -12.00 0.66 -14.56
C LEU A 298 -12.07 -0.75 -15.16
N PRO A 299 -11.29 -1.09 -16.22
CA PRO A 299 -11.26 -2.46 -16.74
C PRO A 299 -10.85 -3.53 -15.71
N LYS A 300 -9.93 -3.21 -14.80
CA LYS A 300 -9.55 -4.09 -13.69
C LYS A 300 -10.69 -4.23 -12.66
N ALA A 301 -11.38 -3.14 -12.34
CA ALA A 301 -12.47 -3.15 -11.36
C ALA A 301 -13.71 -3.91 -11.87
N VAL A 302 -14.00 -3.85 -13.18
CA VAL A 302 -15.12 -4.56 -13.81
C VAL A 302 -14.69 -5.97 -14.19
N LYS A 303 -15.00 -6.92 -13.32
CA LYS A 303 -14.61 -8.32 -13.48
C LYS A 303 -15.40 -9.01 -14.61
N ASN A 304 -14.70 -9.81 -15.41
CA ASN A 304 -15.33 -10.69 -16.39
C ASN A 304 -15.98 -11.93 -15.71
N GLU A 305 -16.72 -12.72 -16.48
CA GLU A 305 -17.45 -13.89 -15.95
C GLU A 305 -16.52 -14.93 -15.31
N THR A 306 -15.33 -15.15 -15.88
CA THR A 306 -14.33 -16.09 -15.34
C THR A 306 -13.79 -15.59 -14.02
N GLU A 307 -13.41 -14.31 -13.92
CA GLU A 307 -12.95 -13.70 -12.67
C GLU A 307 -14.02 -13.74 -11.58
N MET A 308 -15.31 -13.49 -11.94
CA MET A 308 -16.41 -13.58 -10.98
C MET A 308 -16.64 -15.00 -10.46
N GLU A 309 -16.54 -16.01 -11.32
CA GLU A 309 -16.72 -17.40 -10.90
C GLU A 309 -15.54 -17.87 -10.07
N ASN A 310 -14.32 -17.54 -10.48
CA ASN A 310 -13.11 -17.83 -9.73
C ASN A 310 -13.13 -17.18 -8.33
N GLU A 311 -13.55 -15.93 -8.21
CA GLU A 311 -13.70 -15.25 -6.92
C GLU A 311 -14.72 -15.95 -5.99
N ARG A 312 -15.84 -16.48 -6.53
CA ARG A 312 -16.77 -17.32 -5.76
C ARG A 312 -16.11 -18.59 -5.26
N ILE A 313 -15.28 -19.25 -6.09
CA ILE A 313 -14.54 -20.45 -5.70
C ILE A 313 -13.54 -20.14 -4.59
N ALA A 314 -12.79 -19.05 -4.70
CA ALA A 314 -11.85 -18.61 -3.66
C ALA A 314 -12.58 -18.39 -2.32
N HIS A 315 -13.74 -17.73 -2.33
CA HIS A 315 -14.55 -17.50 -1.13
C HIS A 315 -15.16 -18.78 -0.54
N ILE A 316 -15.49 -19.78 -1.35
CA ILE A 316 -15.93 -21.09 -0.86
C ILE A 316 -14.77 -21.80 -0.16
N LYS A 317 -13.57 -21.84 -0.74
CA LYS A 317 -12.37 -22.44 -0.15
C LYS A 317 -12.02 -21.78 1.18
N ASP A 318 -11.93 -20.46 1.19
CA ASP A 318 -11.60 -19.72 2.40
C ASP A 318 -12.72 -19.83 3.46
N GLY A 319 -13.97 -19.81 3.03
CA GLY A 319 -15.12 -20.04 3.91
C GLY A 319 -15.07 -21.41 4.61
N VAL A 320 -14.59 -22.45 3.93
CA VAL A 320 -14.35 -23.77 4.54
C VAL A 320 -13.22 -23.68 5.58
N ALA A 321 -12.10 -23.04 5.26
CA ALA A 321 -10.97 -22.85 6.18
C ALA A 321 -11.39 -22.07 7.44
N VAL A 322 -12.09 -20.94 7.27
CA VAL A 322 -12.59 -20.10 8.37
C VAL A 322 -13.64 -20.85 9.22
N THR A 323 -14.50 -21.67 8.60
CA THR A 323 -15.48 -22.47 9.34
C THR A 323 -14.79 -23.55 10.19
N LYS A 324 -13.80 -24.27 9.64
CA LYS A 324 -12.96 -25.21 10.39
C LYS A 324 -12.26 -24.52 11.55
N PHE A 325 -11.71 -23.34 11.30
CA PHE A 325 -11.04 -22.51 12.29
C PHE A 325 -11.96 -22.12 13.45
N ILE A 326 -13.13 -21.56 13.17
CA ILE A 326 -14.12 -21.19 14.21
C ILE A 326 -14.53 -22.41 15.06
N HIS A 327 -14.77 -23.55 14.40
CA HIS A 327 -15.08 -24.80 15.12
C HIS A 327 -13.91 -25.24 16.01
N TRP A 328 -12.70 -25.24 15.47
CA TRP A 328 -11.50 -25.61 16.23
C TRP A 328 -11.28 -24.69 17.44
N LEU A 329 -11.38 -23.36 17.23
CA LEU A 329 -11.19 -22.36 18.29
C LEU A 329 -12.17 -22.56 19.43
N LYS A 330 -13.46 -22.65 19.14
CA LYS A 330 -14.52 -22.87 20.15
C LYS A 330 -14.36 -24.19 20.93
N LYS A 331 -13.85 -25.22 20.25
CA LYS A 331 -13.64 -26.54 20.88
C LYS A 331 -12.41 -26.56 21.79
N ASN A 332 -11.37 -25.79 21.46
CA ASN A 332 -10.06 -25.94 22.11
C ASN A 332 -9.74 -24.81 23.11
N VAL A 333 -10.39 -23.66 23.07
CA VAL A 333 -10.14 -22.55 24.00
C VAL A 333 -10.28 -22.90 25.49
N THR A 334 -11.06 -23.93 25.80
CA THR A 334 -11.23 -24.48 27.19
C THR A 334 -10.27 -25.62 27.50
N ARG A 335 -9.47 -26.11 26.54
CA ARG A 335 -8.73 -27.38 26.66
C ARG A 335 -7.23 -27.22 26.64
N THR A 336 -6.75 -26.22 25.88
CA THR A 336 -5.33 -25.95 25.70
C THR A 336 -5.08 -24.44 25.75
N THR A 337 -3.86 -24.05 26.10
CA THR A 337 -3.47 -22.65 25.97
C THR A 337 -3.37 -22.30 24.48
N ILE A 338 -4.14 -21.33 24.07
CA ILE A 338 -4.17 -20.76 22.71
C ILE A 338 -3.88 -19.29 22.84
N THR A 339 -2.98 -18.75 22.03
CA THR A 339 -2.63 -17.32 21.98
C THR A 339 -3.08 -16.69 20.67
N GLU A 340 -2.98 -15.38 20.55
CA GLU A 340 -3.31 -14.66 19.31
C GLU A 340 -2.45 -15.17 18.14
N LEU A 341 -1.12 -15.30 18.32
CA LEU A 341 -0.21 -15.84 17.31
C LEU A 341 -0.51 -17.30 16.96
N SER A 342 -0.73 -18.16 17.95
CA SER A 342 -1.05 -19.56 17.69
C SER A 342 -2.41 -19.75 17.01
N THR A 343 -3.32 -18.79 17.21
CA THR A 343 -4.63 -18.73 16.55
C THR A 343 -4.49 -18.36 15.08
N ALA A 344 -3.68 -17.35 14.76
CA ALA A 344 -3.35 -16.96 13.39
C ALA A 344 -2.69 -18.12 12.63
N GLU A 345 -1.66 -18.73 13.22
CA GLU A 345 -0.97 -19.89 12.65
C GLU A 345 -1.94 -21.06 12.36
N LYS A 346 -2.92 -21.29 13.24
CA LYS A 346 -3.91 -22.37 13.02
C LYS A 346 -4.83 -22.08 11.84
N LEU A 347 -5.22 -20.84 11.64
CA LEU A 347 -6.02 -20.45 10.47
C LEU A 347 -5.21 -20.61 9.18
N TYR A 348 -3.94 -20.17 9.20
CA TYR A 348 -3.01 -20.39 8.09
C TYR A 348 -2.94 -21.88 7.70
N GLN A 349 -2.83 -22.81 8.68
CA GLN A 349 -2.83 -24.26 8.42
C GLN A 349 -4.11 -24.72 7.73
N PHE A 350 -5.30 -24.23 8.13
CA PHE A 350 -6.56 -24.60 7.47
C PHE A 350 -6.68 -24.02 6.05
N ARG A 351 -6.10 -22.84 5.80
CA ARG A 351 -6.02 -22.27 4.46
C ARG A 351 -5.07 -23.04 3.57
N SER A 352 -3.91 -23.44 4.08
CA SER A 352 -2.91 -24.22 3.31
C SER A 352 -3.38 -25.65 2.97
N GLU A 353 -4.45 -26.15 3.60
CA GLU A 353 -5.12 -27.39 3.16
C GLU A 353 -5.96 -27.20 1.89
N GLN A 354 -6.25 -25.95 1.49
CA GLN A 354 -7.04 -25.67 0.28
C GLN A 354 -6.14 -25.65 -0.95
N GLU A 355 -6.65 -26.21 -2.05
CA GLU A 355 -5.93 -26.18 -3.33
C GLU A 355 -5.70 -24.73 -3.80
N HIS A 356 -4.55 -24.47 -4.39
CA HIS A 356 -4.15 -23.20 -4.98
C HIS A 356 -4.01 -22.03 -3.97
N PHE A 357 -3.89 -22.33 -2.69
CA PHE A 357 -3.56 -21.30 -1.69
C PHE A 357 -2.12 -20.80 -1.93
N LEU A 358 -1.96 -19.48 -2.04
CA LEU A 358 -0.68 -18.82 -2.32
C LEU A 358 -0.07 -18.15 -1.09
N GLY A 359 -0.90 -17.83 -0.09
CA GLY A 359 -0.46 -17.11 1.10
C GLY A 359 -1.57 -16.23 1.67
N GLU A 360 -1.28 -15.54 2.75
CA GLU A 360 -2.21 -14.57 3.34
C GLU A 360 -2.30 -13.31 2.48
N SER A 361 -3.48 -12.68 2.42
CA SER A 361 -3.72 -11.45 1.68
C SER A 361 -3.31 -10.19 2.45
N PHE A 362 -3.16 -10.30 3.76
CA PHE A 362 -2.60 -9.33 4.69
C PHE A 362 -2.21 -10.02 5.99
N ASP A 363 -1.40 -9.35 6.82
CA ASP A 363 -1.03 -9.88 8.13
C ASP A 363 -2.29 -10.09 8.99
N PRO A 364 -2.53 -11.30 9.51
CA PRO A 364 -3.77 -11.60 10.23
C PRO A 364 -3.89 -10.78 11.51
N ILE A 365 -5.06 -10.21 11.71
CA ILE A 365 -5.44 -9.51 12.94
C ILE A 365 -6.24 -10.49 13.80
N ILE A 366 -5.61 -11.05 14.83
CA ILE A 366 -6.28 -11.81 15.86
C ILE A 366 -6.17 -11.00 17.15
N ALA A 367 -7.26 -10.35 17.53
CA ALA A 367 -7.24 -9.40 18.63
C ALA A 367 -8.21 -9.78 19.74
N TYR A 368 -7.68 -10.01 20.94
CA TYR A 368 -8.44 -10.41 22.12
C TYR A 368 -8.40 -9.34 23.20
N GLY A 369 -9.53 -9.14 23.90
CA GLY A 369 -9.62 -8.20 25.00
C GLY A 369 -9.29 -6.75 24.59
N THR A 370 -8.30 -6.15 25.24
CA THR A 370 -7.89 -4.75 24.98
C THR A 370 -7.25 -4.55 23.61
N HIS A 371 -6.63 -5.58 23.04
CA HIS A 371 -6.02 -5.51 21.70
C HIS A 371 -7.06 -5.27 20.60
N ALA A 372 -8.32 -5.71 20.81
CA ALA A 372 -9.40 -5.48 19.86
C ALA A 372 -9.82 -3.99 19.75
N ALA A 373 -9.31 -3.11 20.61
CA ALA A 373 -9.49 -1.66 20.47
C ALA A 373 -8.49 -1.01 19.48
N ILE A 374 -7.47 -1.75 19.07
CA ILE A 374 -6.46 -1.29 18.09
C ILE A 374 -6.88 -1.81 16.72
N VAL A 375 -7.35 -0.92 15.83
CA VAL A 375 -7.99 -1.30 14.55
C VAL A 375 -7.06 -2.13 13.67
N HIS A 376 -5.79 -1.73 13.53
CA HIS A 376 -4.77 -2.45 12.77
C HIS A 376 -3.76 -3.13 13.71
N TYR A 377 -4.29 -3.87 14.71
CA TYR A 377 -3.45 -4.64 15.62
C TYR A 377 -2.71 -5.75 14.87
N SER A 378 -1.44 -5.93 15.20
CA SER A 378 -0.67 -7.10 14.78
C SER A 378 0.05 -7.65 16.00
N ALA A 379 -0.24 -8.90 16.35
CA ALA A 379 0.40 -9.58 17.47
C ALA A 379 1.89 -9.78 17.17
N THR A 380 2.73 -9.52 18.17
CA THR A 380 4.17 -9.82 18.14
C THR A 380 4.50 -10.79 19.28
N LYS A 381 5.71 -11.33 19.31
CA LYS A 381 6.15 -12.19 20.42
C LYS A 381 6.07 -11.50 21.78
N GLU A 382 6.22 -10.17 21.79
CA GLU A 382 6.20 -9.34 22.99
C GLU A 382 4.78 -8.99 23.43
N THR A 383 3.84 -8.90 22.50
CA THR A 383 2.44 -8.51 22.76
C THR A 383 1.47 -9.69 22.79
N ASP A 384 1.91 -10.88 22.39
CA ASP A 384 1.07 -12.09 22.31
C ASP A 384 0.44 -12.46 23.66
N ILE A 385 -0.88 -12.58 23.70
CA ILE A 385 -1.62 -12.93 24.91
C ILE A 385 -2.44 -14.21 24.73
N PRO A 386 -2.69 -14.96 25.81
CA PRO A 386 -3.57 -16.12 25.76
C PRO A 386 -5.04 -15.70 25.59
N LEU A 387 -5.77 -16.45 24.78
CA LEU A 387 -7.21 -16.38 24.66
C LEU A 387 -7.86 -17.16 25.81
N GLU A 388 -8.84 -16.57 26.50
CA GLU A 388 -9.59 -17.21 27.57
C GLU A 388 -10.99 -17.60 27.08
N ALA A 389 -11.60 -18.58 27.72
CA ALA A 389 -12.98 -19.04 27.46
C ALA A 389 -14.03 -18.04 27.97
N LYS A 390 -13.85 -16.75 27.65
CA LYS A 390 -14.77 -15.64 27.99
C LYS A 390 -14.65 -14.52 26.95
N GLY A 391 -15.67 -13.67 26.85
CA GLY A 391 -15.65 -12.51 25.94
C GLY A 391 -15.63 -12.90 24.48
N MET A 392 -14.98 -12.07 23.68
CA MET A 392 -14.93 -12.17 22.22
C MET A 392 -13.50 -11.98 21.71
N VAL A 393 -13.17 -12.62 20.59
CA VAL A 393 -11.98 -12.36 19.78
C VAL A 393 -12.43 -11.82 18.42
N LEU A 394 -11.74 -10.78 17.93
CA LEU A 394 -11.86 -10.33 16.57
C LEU A 394 -10.79 -11.05 15.74
N ALA A 395 -11.22 -11.66 14.64
CA ALA A 395 -10.35 -12.29 13.65
C ALA A 395 -10.61 -11.63 12.29
N ASP A 396 -9.64 -10.86 11.83
CA ASP A 396 -9.64 -10.19 10.53
C ASP A 396 -8.49 -10.74 9.71
N THR A 397 -8.83 -11.44 8.63
CA THR A 397 -7.88 -12.31 7.93
C THR A 397 -8.31 -12.53 6.50
N GLY A 398 -7.36 -12.86 5.63
CA GLY A 398 -7.65 -13.16 4.24
C GLY A 398 -6.62 -14.09 3.60
N GLY A 399 -6.89 -14.56 2.41
CA GLY A 399 -6.00 -15.43 1.67
C GLY A 399 -5.99 -15.16 0.17
N HIS A 400 -4.82 -15.34 -0.43
CA HIS A 400 -4.64 -15.37 -1.88
C HIS A 400 -4.75 -16.81 -2.40
N TYR A 401 -5.50 -16.97 -3.44
CA TYR A 401 -5.65 -18.20 -4.22
C TYR A 401 -5.40 -17.88 -5.70
N LEU A 402 -5.10 -18.89 -6.52
CA LEU A 402 -5.03 -18.68 -7.99
C LEU A 402 -6.36 -18.15 -8.54
N GLU A 403 -7.46 -18.51 -7.90
CA GLU A 403 -8.81 -18.10 -8.26
C GLU A 403 -9.13 -16.66 -7.86
N GLY A 404 -8.61 -16.16 -6.75
CA GLY A 404 -8.94 -14.82 -6.26
C GLY A 404 -8.40 -14.53 -4.88
N THR A 405 -8.83 -13.42 -4.30
CA THR A 405 -8.38 -12.92 -2.99
C THR A 405 -9.56 -12.78 -2.06
N THR A 406 -9.40 -13.19 -0.80
CA THR A 406 -10.41 -13.05 0.24
C THR A 406 -9.96 -12.08 1.33
N ASP A 407 -10.95 -11.48 1.99
CA ASP A 407 -10.83 -10.63 3.17
C ASP A 407 -12.08 -10.90 4.03
N ILE A 408 -11.88 -11.54 5.18
CA ILE A 408 -12.98 -12.02 6.03
C ILE A 408 -12.73 -11.63 7.48
N THR A 409 -13.57 -10.74 8.01
CA THR A 409 -13.57 -10.39 9.43
C THR A 409 -14.69 -11.13 10.18
N ARG A 410 -14.39 -11.66 11.36
CA ARG A 410 -15.38 -12.26 12.28
C ARG A 410 -15.08 -11.91 13.74
N THR A 411 -16.11 -11.43 14.44
CA THR A 411 -16.09 -11.32 15.90
C THR A 411 -16.69 -12.60 16.49
N ILE A 412 -15.86 -13.39 17.19
CA ILE A 412 -16.17 -14.74 17.64
C ILE A 412 -16.31 -14.75 19.15
N VAL A 413 -17.47 -15.19 19.65
CA VAL A 413 -17.70 -15.37 21.08
C VAL A 413 -16.98 -16.62 21.57
N LEU A 414 -16.13 -16.48 22.60
CA LEU A 414 -15.35 -17.55 23.21
C LEU A 414 -15.98 -18.11 24.50
N GLY A 415 -16.90 -17.38 25.14
CA GLY A 415 -17.55 -17.77 26.37
C GLY A 415 -18.55 -16.72 26.85
N PRO A 416 -18.79 -16.60 28.19
CA PRO A 416 -19.74 -15.62 28.70
C PRO A 416 -19.39 -14.19 28.28
N VAL A 417 -20.39 -13.43 27.84
CA VAL A 417 -20.31 -12.01 27.45
C VAL A 417 -21.33 -11.21 28.26
N SER A 418 -21.00 -9.97 28.59
CA SER A 418 -21.86 -9.04 29.31
C SER A 418 -23.01 -8.53 28.46
N ASP A 419 -24.05 -7.99 29.08
CA ASP A 419 -25.16 -7.36 28.37
C ASP A 419 -24.71 -6.06 27.64
N LYS A 420 -23.67 -5.40 28.15
CA LYS A 420 -23.05 -4.24 27.49
C LYS A 420 -22.40 -4.66 26.17
N GLU A 421 -21.63 -5.74 26.16
CA GLU A 421 -21.00 -6.31 24.94
C GLU A 421 -22.07 -6.73 23.91
N LYS A 422 -23.12 -7.44 24.35
CA LYS A 422 -24.24 -7.80 23.46
C LYS A 422 -24.90 -6.57 22.84
N LYS A 423 -25.14 -5.52 23.63
CA LYS A 423 -25.74 -4.27 23.16
C LYS A 423 -24.86 -3.60 22.08
N TYR A 424 -23.56 -3.47 22.31
CA TYR A 424 -22.66 -2.83 21.36
C TYR A 424 -22.46 -3.69 20.10
N PHE A 425 -22.28 -5.00 20.25
CA PHE A 425 -22.23 -5.91 19.10
C PHE A 425 -23.48 -5.76 18.22
N THR A 426 -24.65 -5.74 18.83
CA THR A 426 -25.92 -5.57 18.10
C THR A 426 -26.01 -4.20 17.42
N ALA A 427 -25.55 -3.14 18.08
CA ALA A 427 -25.56 -1.81 17.49
C ALA A 427 -24.65 -1.73 16.25
N VAL A 428 -23.42 -2.24 16.34
CA VAL A 428 -22.47 -2.30 15.22
C VAL A 428 -23.02 -3.17 14.08
N LEU A 429 -23.56 -4.35 14.40
CA LEU A 429 -24.20 -5.23 13.39
C LEU A 429 -25.35 -4.53 12.66
N ARG A 430 -26.20 -3.79 13.38
CA ARG A 430 -27.28 -3.02 12.76
C ARG A 430 -26.76 -1.92 11.84
N GLY A 431 -25.72 -1.19 12.26
CA GLY A 431 -25.07 -0.17 11.42
C GLY A 431 -24.52 -0.77 10.14
N MET A 432 -23.77 -1.87 10.25
CA MET A 432 -23.21 -2.60 9.09
C MET A 432 -24.31 -3.05 8.12
N LEU A 433 -25.40 -3.66 8.65
CA LEU A 433 -26.51 -4.11 7.81
C LEU A 433 -27.27 -2.94 7.17
N ASN A 434 -27.46 -1.84 7.89
CA ASN A 434 -28.09 -0.63 7.35
C ASN A 434 -27.26 -0.05 6.20
N LEU A 435 -25.96 0.08 6.40
CA LEU A 435 -25.03 0.55 5.36
C LEU A 435 -25.04 -0.38 4.14
N GLY A 436 -24.97 -1.70 4.35
CA GLY A 436 -24.98 -2.70 3.28
C GLY A 436 -26.30 -2.72 2.47
N ASN A 437 -27.41 -2.30 3.07
CA ASN A 437 -28.71 -2.20 2.41
C ASN A 437 -29.02 -0.79 1.87
N ALA A 438 -28.14 0.19 2.10
CA ALA A 438 -28.38 1.56 1.69
C ALA A 438 -28.42 1.71 0.17
N LYS A 439 -29.37 2.51 -0.31
CA LYS A 439 -29.44 2.95 -1.70
C LYS A 439 -29.09 4.43 -1.75
N PHE A 440 -28.11 4.78 -2.55
CA PHE A 440 -27.61 6.16 -2.64
C PHE A 440 -27.36 6.56 -4.10
N ARG A 441 -27.28 7.87 -4.35
CA ARG A 441 -27.04 8.40 -5.69
C ARG A 441 -25.57 8.28 -6.05
N TYR A 442 -25.29 8.16 -7.35
CA TYR A 442 -23.91 8.28 -7.86
C TYR A 442 -23.28 9.61 -7.41
N GLY A 443 -22.04 9.57 -7.00
CA GLY A 443 -21.31 10.72 -6.45
C GLY A 443 -21.41 10.90 -4.93
N CYS A 444 -22.21 10.07 -4.22
CA CYS A 444 -22.14 10.03 -2.76
C CYS A 444 -20.79 9.45 -2.31
N THR A 445 -20.22 10.04 -1.27
CA THR A 445 -18.98 9.58 -0.62
C THR A 445 -19.28 8.88 0.70
N GLY A 446 -18.26 8.23 1.31
CA GLY A 446 -18.38 7.60 2.61
C GLY A 446 -18.89 8.57 3.70
N VAL A 447 -18.45 9.83 3.67
CA VAL A 447 -18.93 10.88 4.59
C VAL A 447 -20.45 11.08 4.53
N ASN A 448 -21.05 10.94 3.36
CA ASN A 448 -22.50 11.06 3.20
C ASN A 448 -23.27 9.86 3.79
N LEU A 449 -22.59 8.73 4.01
CA LEU A 449 -23.19 7.47 4.47
C LEU A 449 -22.86 7.15 5.93
N ASP A 450 -21.95 7.88 6.54
CA ASP A 450 -21.41 7.63 7.89
C ASP A 450 -22.49 7.70 8.99
N TYR A 451 -23.60 8.39 8.76
CA TYR A 451 -24.70 8.51 9.73
C TYR A 451 -25.61 7.25 9.81
N LEU A 452 -25.49 6.27 8.90
CA LEU A 452 -26.31 5.06 8.85
C LEU A 452 -25.94 4.04 9.91
#